data_6d3d4d9a4d40da2263b84b6a63a1b2bd
#
_entry.id   6d3d4d9a4d40da2263b84b6a63a1b2bd
#
_cell.length_a   1.000
_cell.length_b   1.000
_cell.length_c   1.000
_cell.angle_alpha   90.00
_cell.angle_beta   90.00
_cell.angle_gamma   90.00
#
_symmetry.space_group_name_H-M   'P 1'
#
loop_
_entity.id
_entity.type
_entity.pdbx_description
1 polymer ?
#
loop_
_entity_poly.entity_id
_entity_poly.type
_entity_poly.pdbx_seq_one_letter_code
_entity_poly.pdbx_strand_id
1 'polypeptide(L)'
;MLVKWLRENTVAAGILAVIRLYIGYSWLTAGFHKLTGGFDASGYLANAVANPVKGPDGGMVYGWYVSFLKSFALPNVDIFNTIVPLGEFLVGLGLILGCLTTAAMFFGLVMNFAFFLAGTVSHIPTDLFFGAIILFAGFNAGKFGLDRWVIPFISKTVFKNKKALENNA
;
A
#
# COMPACT_ATOMS: atom_id res chain seq x y z
N MET A 1 -1.76 11.35 23.65
CA MET A 1 -0.54 10.75 24.22
C MET A 1 0.03 9.66 23.31
N LEU A 2 -0.72 8.65 22.91
CA LEU A 2 -0.26 7.53 22.05
C LEU A 2 0.33 7.98 20.69
N VAL A 3 -0.36 8.83 19.94
CA VAL A 3 0.10 9.32 18.63
C VAL A 3 1.44 10.07 18.74
N LYS A 4 1.63 10.88 19.78
CA LYS A 4 2.90 11.56 20.04
C LYS A 4 4.01 10.56 20.31
N TRP A 5 3.75 9.52 21.12
CA TRP A 5 4.70 8.45 21.38
C TRP A 5 5.09 7.70 20.08
N LEU A 6 4.11 7.34 19.26
CA LEU A 6 4.39 6.70 17.95
C LEU A 6 5.25 7.56 17.03
N ARG A 7 5.09 8.88 17.05
CA ARG A 7 5.79 9.82 16.15
C ARG A 7 7.17 10.25 16.60
N GLU A 8 7.45 10.21 17.89
CA GLU A 8 8.65 10.84 18.46
C GLU A 8 9.57 9.85 19.18
N ASN A 9 9.02 8.76 19.72
CA ASN A 9 9.77 7.84 20.59
C ASN A 9 10.63 6.88 19.78
N THR A 10 11.88 6.70 20.20
CA THR A 10 12.85 5.83 19.53
C THR A 10 12.54 4.34 19.71
N VAL A 11 11.98 3.95 20.88
CA VAL A 11 11.54 2.56 21.09
C VAL A 11 10.36 2.24 20.17
N ALA A 12 9.40 3.18 20.02
CA ALA A 12 8.33 3.05 19.04
C ALA A 12 8.87 2.88 17.62
N ALA A 13 9.90 3.66 17.23
CA ALA A 13 10.54 3.52 15.92
C ALA A 13 11.12 2.11 15.72
N GLY A 14 11.73 1.50 16.74
CA GLY A 14 12.23 0.13 16.68
C GLY A 14 11.12 -0.91 16.47
N ILE A 15 10.02 -0.80 17.22
CA ILE A 15 8.85 -1.67 17.07
C ILE A 15 8.24 -1.51 15.66
N LEU A 16 8.08 -0.28 15.20
CA LEU A 16 7.57 0.03 13.86
C LEU A 16 8.47 -0.51 12.76
N ALA A 17 9.79 -0.50 12.95
CA ALA A 17 10.72 -1.11 12.00
C ALA A 17 10.51 -2.62 11.87
N VAL A 18 10.27 -3.34 12.97
CA VAL A 18 9.98 -4.79 12.94
C VAL A 18 8.65 -5.05 12.22
N ILE A 19 7.59 -4.31 12.56
CA ILE A 19 6.28 -4.43 11.91
C ILE A 19 6.40 -4.17 10.40
N ARG A 20 7.12 -3.11 10.03
CA ARG A 20 7.37 -2.73 8.64
C ARG A 20 8.11 -3.83 7.86
N LEU A 21 9.14 -4.42 8.46
CA LEU A 21 9.88 -5.52 7.84
C LEU A 21 9.01 -6.75 7.63
N TYR A 22 8.16 -7.08 8.58
CA TYR A 22 7.22 -8.20 8.48
C TYR A 22 6.23 -8.01 7.31
N ILE A 23 5.54 -6.86 7.27
CA ILE A 23 4.61 -6.55 6.17
C ILE A 23 5.37 -6.46 4.85
N GLY A 24 6.50 -5.74 4.83
CA GLY A 24 7.31 -5.55 3.63
C GLY A 24 7.81 -6.87 3.02
N TYR A 25 8.20 -7.83 3.84
CA TYR A 25 8.58 -9.16 3.37
C TYR A 25 7.42 -9.89 2.68
N SER A 26 6.23 -9.87 3.27
CA SER A 26 5.03 -10.47 2.69
C SER A 26 4.69 -9.86 1.32
N TRP A 27 4.68 -8.52 1.22
CA TRP A 27 4.42 -7.80 -0.02
C TRP A 27 5.50 -8.01 -1.07
N LEU A 28 6.77 -7.96 -0.67
CA LEU A 28 7.91 -8.14 -1.58
C LEU A 28 7.90 -9.54 -2.22
N THR A 29 7.70 -10.57 -1.41
CA THR A 29 7.64 -11.95 -1.90
C THR A 29 6.44 -12.19 -2.80
N ALA A 30 5.25 -11.67 -2.44
CA ALA A 30 4.05 -11.78 -3.26
C ALA A 30 4.24 -11.11 -4.64
N GLY A 31 4.76 -9.88 -4.67
CA GLY A 31 5.05 -9.15 -5.90
C GLY A 31 6.14 -9.84 -6.73
N PHE A 32 7.22 -10.29 -6.10
CA PHE A 32 8.32 -10.98 -6.78
C PHE A 32 7.86 -12.29 -7.45
N HIS A 33 7.09 -13.11 -6.74
CA HIS A 33 6.54 -14.35 -7.32
C HIS A 33 5.62 -14.09 -8.51
N LYS A 34 4.80 -13.05 -8.46
CA LYS A 34 3.94 -12.68 -9.57
C LYS A 34 4.73 -12.13 -10.75
N LEU A 35 5.79 -11.35 -10.53
CA LEU A 35 6.63 -10.81 -11.59
C LEU A 35 7.42 -11.91 -12.33
N THR A 36 7.85 -12.95 -11.62
CA THR A 36 8.67 -14.02 -12.17
C THR A 36 7.87 -15.26 -12.62
N GLY A 37 6.68 -15.46 -12.07
CA GLY A 37 5.86 -16.65 -12.29
C GLY A 37 4.79 -16.54 -13.37
N GLY A 38 4.64 -15.38 -14.02
CA GLY A 38 3.61 -15.19 -15.06
C GLY A 38 2.22 -14.97 -14.47
N PHE A 39 2.01 -13.86 -13.78
CA PHE A 39 0.73 -13.50 -13.15
C PHE A 39 -0.34 -13.15 -14.20
N ASP A 40 -1.54 -13.72 -14.03
CA ASP A 40 -2.75 -13.36 -14.77
C ASP A 40 -3.91 -13.08 -13.80
N ALA A 41 -4.41 -11.86 -13.82
CA ALA A 41 -5.52 -11.41 -12.99
C ALA A 41 -6.90 -11.81 -13.52
N SER A 42 -6.99 -12.35 -14.76
CA SER A 42 -8.28 -12.59 -15.42
C SER A 42 -9.21 -13.50 -14.62
N GLY A 43 -8.68 -14.62 -14.13
CA GLY A 43 -9.44 -15.57 -13.32
C GLY A 43 -9.90 -14.97 -11.99
N TYR A 44 -9.04 -14.19 -11.33
CA TYR A 44 -9.36 -13.50 -10.09
C TYR A 44 -10.47 -12.45 -10.29
N LEU A 45 -10.34 -11.60 -11.29
CA LEU A 45 -11.32 -10.55 -11.61
C LEU A 45 -12.66 -11.16 -12.04
N ALA A 46 -12.65 -12.21 -12.88
CA ALA A 46 -13.87 -12.90 -13.30
C ALA A 46 -14.59 -13.53 -12.10
N ASN A 47 -13.84 -14.16 -11.19
CA ASN A 47 -14.42 -14.73 -9.96
C ASN A 47 -15.03 -13.64 -9.05
N ALA A 48 -14.37 -12.50 -8.87
CA ALA A 48 -14.89 -11.40 -8.07
C ALA A 48 -16.20 -10.80 -8.65
N VAL A 49 -16.35 -10.81 -9.97
CA VAL A 49 -17.59 -10.39 -10.65
C VAL A 49 -18.69 -11.44 -10.50
N ALA A 50 -18.36 -12.74 -10.64
CA ALA A 50 -19.34 -13.83 -10.56
C ALA A 50 -19.80 -14.09 -9.11
N ASN A 51 -18.91 -13.89 -8.13
CA ASN A 51 -19.13 -14.16 -6.71
C ASN A 51 -18.91 -12.89 -5.86
N PRO A 52 -19.69 -11.83 -6.04
CA PRO A 52 -19.51 -10.58 -5.31
C PRO A 52 -19.79 -10.76 -3.81
N VAL A 53 -19.20 -9.89 -3.00
CA VAL A 53 -19.49 -9.82 -1.57
C VAL A 53 -20.97 -9.53 -1.36
N LYS A 54 -21.65 -10.40 -0.59
CA LYS A 54 -23.08 -10.32 -0.30
C LYS A 54 -23.35 -9.93 1.15
N GLY A 55 -24.36 -9.14 1.35
CA GLY A 55 -24.90 -8.83 2.67
C GLY A 55 -25.78 -9.96 3.24
N PRO A 56 -26.26 -9.79 4.47
CA PRO A 56 -27.16 -10.76 5.11
C PRO A 56 -28.48 -10.98 4.34
N ASP A 57 -28.91 -10.00 3.56
CA ASP A 57 -30.10 -10.03 2.69
C ASP A 57 -29.86 -10.72 1.33
N GLY A 58 -28.62 -11.17 1.08
CA GLY A 58 -28.19 -11.75 -0.19
C GLY A 58 -27.88 -10.73 -1.29
N GLY A 59 -28.10 -9.44 -1.05
CA GLY A 59 -27.76 -8.36 -1.98
C GLY A 59 -26.26 -8.09 -2.09
N MET A 60 -25.81 -7.55 -3.22
CA MET A 60 -24.41 -7.15 -3.41
C MET A 60 -24.08 -5.92 -2.54
N VAL A 61 -23.05 -6.03 -1.68
CA VAL A 61 -22.61 -4.92 -0.81
C VAL A 61 -21.89 -3.83 -1.61
N TYR A 62 -21.01 -4.23 -2.53
CA TYR A 62 -20.13 -3.32 -3.30
C TYR A 62 -20.46 -3.34 -4.79
N GLY A 63 -21.76 -3.17 -5.16
CA GLY A 63 -22.22 -3.24 -6.56
C GLY A 63 -21.51 -2.26 -7.49
N TRP A 64 -21.15 -1.05 -7.02
CA TRP A 64 -20.35 -0.08 -7.77
C TRP A 64 -18.96 -0.61 -8.13
N TYR A 65 -18.33 -1.35 -7.21
CA TYR A 65 -17.00 -1.94 -7.43
C TYR A 65 -17.07 -3.12 -8.40
N VAL A 66 -18.11 -3.96 -8.28
CA VAL A 66 -18.38 -5.06 -9.24
C VAL A 66 -18.59 -4.48 -10.65
N SER A 67 -19.31 -3.36 -10.77
CA SER A 67 -19.49 -2.67 -12.06
C SER A 67 -18.17 -2.16 -12.62
N PHE A 68 -17.30 -1.60 -11.79
CA PHE A 68 -15.93 -1.21 -12.18
C PHE A 68 -15.11 -2.41 -12.65
N LEU A 69 -15.13 -3.52 -11.89
CA LEU A 69 -14.41 -4.73 -12.28
C LEU A 69 -14.89 -5.27 -13.62
N LYS A 70 -16.19 -5.32 -13.85
CA LYS A 70 -16.81 -5.84 -15.07
C LYS A 70 -16.58 -4.93 -16.30
N SER A 71 -16.74 -3.62 -16.12
CA SER A 71 -16.73 -2.67 -17.25
C SER A 71 -15.34 -2.11 -17.57
N PHE A 72 -14.42 -2.11 -16.61
CA PHE A 72 -13.09 -1.55 -16.80
C PHE A 72 -11.96 -2.56 -16.55
N ALA A 73 -11.93 -3.24 -15.39
CA ALA A 73 -10.78 -4.04 -15.02
C ALA A 73 -10.65 -5.31 -15.89
N LEU A 74 -11.72 -6.05 -16.11
CA LEU A 74 -11.72 -7.26 -16.94
C LEU A 74 -11.37 -6.98 -18.41
N PRO A 75 -11.95 -5.98 -19.09
CA PRO A 75 -11.56 -5.65 -20.46
C PRO A 75 -10.12 -5.16 -20.61
N ASN A 76 -9.51 -4.66 -19.54
CA ASN A 76 -8.17 -4.11 -19.49
C ASN A 76 -7.24 -4.92 -18.57
N VAL A 77 -7.40 -6.23 -18.53
CA VAL A 77 -6.69 -7.12 -17.60
C VAL A 77 -5.16 -6.98 -17.69
N ASP A 78 -4.60 -6.71 -18.86
CA ASP A 78 -3.15 -6.53 -19.08
C ASP A 78 -2.56 -5.39 -18.26
N ILE A 79 -3.35 -4.33 -18.02
CA ILE A 79 -2.94 -3.24 -17.13
C ILE A 79 -2.78 -3.80 -15.71
N PHE A 80 -3.74 -4.60 -15.24
CA PHE A 80 -3.71 -5.20 -13.90
C PHE A 80 -2.63 -6.27 -13.76
N ASN A 81 -2.35 -7.03 -14.82
CA ASN A 81 -1.25 -7.99 -14.88
C ASN A 81 0.11 -7.32 -14.67
N THR A 82 0.22 -6.04 -14.99
CA THR A 82 1.45 -5.26 -14.82
C THR A 82 1.44 -4.49 -13.49
N ILE A 83 0.38 -3.70 -13.21
CA ILE A 83 0.40 -2.78 -12.07
C ILE A 83 0.26 -3.47 -10.72
N VAL A 84 -0.43 -4.62 -10.65
CA VAL A 84 -0.60 -5.34 -9.39
C VAL A 84 0.72 -5.95 -8.91
N PRO A 85 1.44 -6.78 -9.71
CA PRO A 85 2.73 -7.33 -9.29
C PRO A 85 3.78 -6.26 -9.00
N LEU A 86 3.85 -5.23 -9.85
CA LEU A 86 4.80 -4.13 -9.68
C LEU A 86 4.47 -3.30 -8.42
N GLY A 87 3.20 -3.01 -8.19
CA GLY A 87 2.74 -2.30 -6.99
C GLY A 87 3.07 -3.06 -5.71
N GLU A 88 2.79 -4.37 -5.66
CA GLU A 88 3.12 -5.21 -4.51
C GLU A 88 4.64 -5.24 -4.26
N PHE A 89 5.43 -5.41 -5.32
CA PHE A 89 6.88 -5.42 -5.24
C PHE A 89 7.43 -4.09 -4.71
N LEU A 90 6.97 -2.95 -5.25
CA LEU A 90 7.43 -1.62 -4.84
C LEU A 90 6.99 -1.27 -3.41
N VAL A 91 5.77 -1.64 -3.00
CA VAL A 91 5.32 -1.52 -1.61
C VAL A 91 6.23 -2.31 -0.68
N GLY A 92 6.47 -3.58 -1.00
CA GLY A 92 7.35 -4.44 -0.22
C GLY A 92 8.78 -3.90 -0.13
N LEU A 93 9.36 -3.48 -1.27
CA LEU A 93 10.71 -2.91 -1.33
C LEU A 93 10.80 -1.61 -0.52
N GLY A 94 9.83 -0.70 -0.66
CA GLY A 94 9.77 0.55 0.09
C GLY A 94 9.68 0.31 1.60
N LEU A 95 8.88 -0.66 2.02
CA LEU A 95 8.75 -1.05 3.42
C LEU A 95 10.02 -1.74 3.94
N ILE A 96 10.67 -2.63 3.22
CA ILE A 96 11.91 -3.29 3.64
C ILE A 96 13.04 -2.27 3.80
N LEU A 97 13.25 -1.44 2.79
CA LEU A 97 14.31 -0.42 2.82
C LEU A 97 14.00 0.74 3.78
N GLY A 98 12.73 0.92 4.15
CA GLY A 98 12.28 2.11 4.86
C GLY A 98 12.48 3.37 4.04
N CYS A 99 12.15 3.29 2.76
CA CYS A 99 12.23 4.36 1.79
C CYS A 99 10.82 4.77 1.37
N LEU A 100 10.47 6.04 1.58
CA LEU A 100 9.11 6.53 1.38
C LEU A 100 8.07 5.66 2.11
N THR A 101 8.40 5.25 3.33
CA THR A 101 7.64 4.26 4.13
C THR A 101 6.16 4.58 4.19
N THR A 102 5.81 5.85 4.46
CA THR A 102 4.42 6.29 4.56
C THR A 102 3.69 6.17 3.22
N ALA A 103 4.35 6.52 2.11
CA ALA A 103 3.78 6.40 0.77
C ALA A 103 3.63 4.91 0.37
N ALA A 104 4.66 4.10 0.59
CA ALA A 104 4.60 2.66 0.34
C ALA A 104 3.44 2.01 1.09
N MET A 105 3.30 2.30 2.40
CA MET A 105 2.21 1.75 3.19
C MET A 105 0.84 2.27 2.75
N PHE A 106 0.73 3.54 2.39
CA PHE A 106 -0.53 4.10 1.87
C PHE A 106 -1.00 3.35 0.62
N PHE A 107 -0.13 3.16 -0.38
CA PHE A 107 -0.48 2.41 -1.59
C PHE A 107 -0.74 0.93 -1.30
N GLY A 108 -0.01 0.32 -0.37
CA GLY A 108 -0.30 -1.03 0.10
C GLY A 108 -1.71 -1.15 0.69
N LEU A 109 -2.14 -0.19 1.50
CA LEU A 109 -3.51 -0.17 2.05
C LEU A 109 -4.56 0.05 0.96
N VAL A 110 -4.30 0.92 -0.03
CA VAL A 110 -5.20 1.10 -1.19
C VAL A 110 -5.37 -0.21 -1.95
N MET A 111 -4.29 -0.95 -2.20
CA MET A 111 -4.35 -2.26 -2.86
C MET A 111 -5.10 -3.29 -2.00
N ASN A 112 -4.85 -3.33 -0.69
CA ASN A 112 -5.58 -4.19 0.25
C ASN A 112 -7.09 -3.88 0.25
N PHE A 113 -7.48 -2.61 0.22
CA PHE A 113 -8.89 -2.22 0.08
C PHE A 113 -9.48 -2.72 -1.24
N ALA A 114 -8.76 -2.59 -2.35
CA ALA A 114 -9.21 -3.09 -3.64
C ALA A 114 -9.43 -4.62 -3.62
N PHE A 115 -8.51 -5.38 -3.03
CA PHE A 115 -8.65 -6.82 -2.86
C PHE A 115 -9.80 -7.19 -1.91
N PHE A 116 -9.96 -6.45 -0.82
CA PHE A 116 -11.07 -6.66 0.13
C PHE A 116 -12.45 -6.44 -0.51
N LEU A 117 -12.59 -5.37 -1.30
CA LEU A 117 -13.83 -5.09 -2.05
C LEU A 117 -14.14 -6.16 -3.10
N ALA A 118 -13.09 -6.85 -3.61
CA ALA A 118 -13.24 -8.01 -4.49
C ALA A 118 -13.54 -9.33 -3.76
N GLY A 119 -13.67 -9.30 -2.43
CA GLY A 119 -14.03 -10.47 -1.61
C GLY A 119 -12.84 -11.24 -1.03
N THR A 120 -11.62 -10.75 -1.17
CA THR A 120 -10.44 -11.37 -0.55
C THR A 120 -10.32 -10.94 0.90
N VAL A 121 -10.15 -11.89 1.83
CA VAL A 121 -9.92 -11.61 3.26
C VAL A 121 -8.44 -11.83 3.63
N SER A 122 -7.92 -13.05 3.46
CA SER A 122 -6.50 -13.40 3.68
C SER A 122 -5.87 -12.66 4.89
N HIS A 123 -4.69 -12.03 4.68
CA HIS A 123 -3.94 -11.26 5.67
C HIS A 123 -4.36 -9.77 5.75
N ILE A 124 -5.33 -9.37 4.93
CA ILE A 124 -5.76 -7.95 4.82
C ILE A 124 -6.11 -7.32 6.17
N PRO A 125 -6.87 -7.96 7.09
CA PRO A 125 -7.18 -7.34 8.39
C PRO A 125 -5.93 -6.99 9.21
N THR A 126 -4.92 -7.86 9.18
CA THR A 126 -3.64 -7.63 9.87
C THR A 126 -2.88 -6.48 9.25
N ASP A 127 -2.81 -6.42 7.92
CA ASP A 127 -2.14 -5.35 7.18
C ASP A 127 -2.86 -4.00 7.37
N LEU A 128 -4.20 -3.98 7.38
CA LEU A 128 -4.97 -2.77 7.66
C LEU A 128 -4.67 -2.24 9.07
N PHE A 129 -4.63 -3.12 10.07
CA PHE A 129 -4.36 -2.73 11.46
C PHE A 129 -2.93 -2.17 11.61
N PHE A 130 -1.92 -2.92 11.23
CA PHE A 130 -0.53 -2.50 11.36
C PHE A 130 -0.15 -1.38 10.39
N GLY A 131 -0.72 -1.39 9.18
CA GLY A 131 -0.51 -0.34 8.20
C GLY A 131 -1.06 1.02 8.67
N ALA A 132 -2.22 1.04 9.31
CA ALA A 132 -2.75 2.25 9.92
C ALA A 132 -1.79 2.79 11.00
N ILE A 133 -1.22 1.92 11.85
CA ILE A 133 -0.23 2.32 12.86
C ILE A 133 1.00 2.95 12.20
N ILE A 134 1.53 2.35 11.11
CA ILE A 134 2.65 2.90 10.33
C ILE A 134 2.30 4.28 9.77
N LEU A 135 1.10 4.47 9.20
CA LEU A 135 0.66 5.76 8.67
C LEU A 135 0.57 6.82 9.77
N PHE A 136 0.00 6.48 10.94
CA PHE A 136 -0.10 7.40 12.08
C PHE A 136 1.28 7.78 12.65
N ALA A 137 2.23 6.87 12.64
CA ALA A 137 3.60 7.13 13.07
C ALA A 137 4.37 8.04 12.11
N GLY A 138 4.01 8.05 10.81
CA GLY A 138 4.63 8.90 9.80
C GLY A 138 6.14 8.65 9.68
N PHE A 139 6.94 9.73 9.72
CA PHE A 139 8.39 9.67 9.57
C PHE A 139 9.07 8.68 10.54
N ASN A 140 8.54 8.53 11.75
CA ASN A 140 9.16 7.67 12.77
C ASN A 140 9.14 6.18 12.36
N ALA A 141 8.18 5.75 11.53
CA ALA A 141 8.14 4.40 10.99
C ALA A 141 9.30 4.10 10.02
N GLY A 142 9.83 5.12 9.32
CA GLY A 142 10.98 5.02 8.42
C GLY A 142 12.32 5.42 9.05
N LYS A 143 12.34 5.85 10.31
CA LYS A 143 13.51 6.41 11.00
C LYS A 143 14.74 5.47 10.99
N PHE A 144 14.52 4.16 11.15
CA PHE A 144 15.56 3.13 11.03
C PHE A 144 15.64 2.55 9.61
N GLY A 145 15.41 3.39 8.60
CA GLY A 145 15.51 3.06 7.18
C GLY A 145 16.11 4.22 6.39
N LEU A 146 15.91 4.20 5.08
CA LEU A 146 16.41 5.22 4.17
C LEU A 146 15.67 6.57 4.32
N ASP A 147 14.48 6.60 4.92
CA ASP A 147 13.70 7.84 5.12
C ASP A 147 14.45 8.89 5.91
N ARG A 148 15.38 8.49 6.77
CA ARG A 148 16.25 9.41 7.53
C ARG A 148 17.10 10.32 6.62
N TRP A 149 17.36 9.91 5.38
CA TRP A 149 18.09 10.70 4.38
C TRP A 149 17.19 11.19 3.27
N VAL A 150 16.29 10.33 2.78
CA VAL A 150 15.42 10.62 1.61
C VAL A 150 14.43 11.73 1.92
N ILE A 151 13.73 11.68 3.06
CA ILE A 151 12.71 12.68 3.39
C ILE A 151 13.30 14.08 3.59
N PRO A 152 14.40 14.28 4.35
CA PRO A 152 15.04 15.60 4.44
C PRO A 152 15.57 16.12 3.11
N PHE A 153 16.09 15.23 2.24
CA PHE A 153 16.57 15.61 0.91
C PHE A 153 15.41 16.13 0.03
N ILE A 154 14.29 15.38 -0.06
CA ILE A 154 13.11 15.78 -0.82
C ILE A 154 12.55 17.10 -0.26
N SER A 155 12.42 17.21 1.06
CA SER A 155 11.92 18.42 1.72
C SER A 155 12.76 19.64 1.37
N LYS A 156 14.08 19.55 1.46
CA LYS A 156 14.98 20.66 1.11
C LYS A 156 14.84 21.10 -0.37
N THR A 157 14.72 20.12 -1.28
CA THR A 157 14.58 20.39 -2.71
C THR A 157 13.26 21.09 -3.03
N VAL A 158 12.15 20.61 -2.48
CA VAL A 158 10.82 21.19 -2.67
C VAL A 158 10.73 22.61 -2.11
N PHE A 159 11.21 22.83 -0.87
CA PHE A 159 11.16 24.16 -0.26
C PHE A 159 12.10 25.17 -0.94
N LYS A 160 13.27 24.74 -1.45
CA LYS A 160 14.15 25.60 -2.23
C LYS A 160 13.49 26.08 -3.51
N ASN A 161 12.83 25.16 -4.23
CA ASN A 161 12.12 25.49 -5.47
C ASN A 161 10.93 26.44 -5.22
N LYS A 162 10.19 26.23 -4.12
CA LYS A 162 9.08 27.12 -3.75
C LYS A 162 9.54 28.56 -3.50
N LYS A 163 10.62 28.75 -2.72
CA LYS A 163 11.21 30.08 -2.50
C LYS A 163 11.73 30.73 -3.77
N ALA A 164 12.29 29.96 -4.70
CA ALA A 164 12.77 30.49 -5.98
C ALA A 164 11.60 30.96 -6.87
N LEU A 165 10.46 30.29 -6.84
CA LEU A 165 9.25 30.69 -7.56
C LEU A 165 8.60 31.95 -6.95
N GLU A 166 8.54 32.05 -5.61
CA GLU A 166 8.02 33.24 -4.91
C GLU A 166 8.87 34.50 -5.12
N ASN A 167 10.19 34.35 -5.31
CA ASN A 167 11.09 35.48 -5.57
C ASN A 167 11.10 35.93 -7.03
N ASN A 168 10.52 35.16 -7.97
CA ASN A 168 10.44 35.51 -9.41
C ASN A 168 9.02 35.91 -9.86
N ALA A 169 8.06 35.97 -8.96
CA ALA A 169 6.68 36.43 -9.19
C ALA A 169 6.45 37.80 -8.60
#